data_c9a0d4e599ecc532e13f7f806422201c
#
_entry.id   c9a0d4e599ecc532e13f7f806422201c
#
_cell.length_a   1.000
_cell.length_b   1.000
_cell.length_c   1.000
_cell.angle_alpha   90.00
_cell.angle_beta   90.00
_cell.angle_gamma   90.00
#
_symmetry.space_group_name_H-M   'P 1'
#
loop_
_entity.id
_entity.type
_entity.pdbx_description
1 polymer ?
#
loop_
_entity_poly.entity_id
_entity_poly.type
_entity_poly.pdbx_seq_one_letter_code
_entity_poly.pdbx_strand_id
1 'polypeptide(L)'
;MSKLYNVSSSPHVRNKLTTGSVMLDVALCLLPATVMGIWHFKLQAVMVIALAIISAVLTEYVFDYVAKRENTVKDCSAVVTGLLLALCLPAGVPFYIPVLGSVFAILVVKCFFGGLGHNFMNPALAGRCFLLLSFSSIVADYTVDGYSSATPLAELAAGNAVNVFDMLLGNTSGVIGNSVLALFVGGLILWAMGGITIEIPAAVLVSFVAFIALFGGHGLDPAYILIHLAGGGIVMGAFFMATDPVTSPVTSMGQIIYGAAIGILAGVFRVFGSAADSVSYAIIMGNLLTPLIEEVTVPVPYGNRKPKEEGTAKKCSIPMPALILLAITVIAGVCLSGVHEMTADIIAEQQAAAKLASYQEVCPAATDFEHDAAIDQTIADLNGEVYGTDFGKAYINEMVVGKDASGNVAGYVISVTSGDGYAGNISLSVGISADGAVNGISFTTLNETAGMGMKCADAEFKDQF
;
A
#
# COMPACT_ATOMS: atom_id res chain seq x y z
N MET A 1 -28.52 48.28 -39.55
CA MET A 1 -28.21 47.00 -38.87
C MET A 1 -26.90 47.19 -38.13
N SER A 2 -26.94 47.28 -36.79
CA SER A 2 -25.75 47.36 -35.98
C SER A 2 -25.03 46.03 -36.04
N LYS A 3 -23.79 45.99 -36.51
CA LYS A 3 -22.94 44.79 -36.41
C LYS A 3 -22.69 44.50 -34.93
N LEU A 4 -23.30 43.45 -34.41
CA LEU A 4 -22.99 42.91 -33.07
C LEU A 4 -21.59 42.30 -33.15
N TYR A 5 -20.66 42.85 -32.37
CA TYR A 5 -19.34 42.28 -32.20
C TYR A 5 -19.39 41.18 -31.15
N ASN A 6 -18.79 40.01 -31.44
CA ASN A 6 -18.59 38.97 -30.44
C ASN A 6 -17.56 39.45 -29.43
N VAL A 7 -17.98 39.67 -28.18
CA VAL A 7 -17.10 39.99 -27.07
C VAL A 7 -16.89 38.71 -26.27
N SER A 8 -15.68 38.17 -26.28
CA SER A 8 -15.31 37.06 -25.46
C SER A 8 -15.12 37.50 -24.00
N SER A 9 -15.54 36.70 -23.05
CA SER A 9 -15.23 36.93 -21.61
C SER A 9 -13.74 36.86 -21.34
N SER A 10 -13.25 37.64 -20.37
CA SER A 10 -11.86 37.54 -19.91
C SER A 10 -11.54 36.14 -19.37
N PRO A 11 -10.30 35.62 -19.55
CA PRO A 11 -9.19 36.23 -20.28
C PRO A 11 -9.35 36.09 -21.81
N HIS A 12 -8.99 37.16 -22.53
CA HIS A 12 -9.11 37.18 -24.03
C HIS A 12 -8.01 36.37 -24.73
N VAL A 13 -6.86 36.17 -24.05
CA VAL A 13 -5.76 35.30 -24.48
C VAL A 13 -5.78 34.02 -23.66
N ARG A 14 -5.97 32.90 -24.29
CA ARG A 14 -6.00 31.56 -23.65
C ARG A 14 -4.78 30.77 -24.11
N ASN A 15 -4.19 29.99 -23.17
CA ASN A 15 -3.20 29.00 -23.54
C ASN A 15 -3.85 27.90 -24.38
N LYS A 16 -3.07 27.30 -25.29
CA LYS A 16 -3.50 26.16 -26.10
C LYS A 16 -3.54 24.85 -25.32
N LEU A 17 -2.93 24.82 -24.11
CA LEU A 17 -2.94 23.63 -23.25
C LEU A 17 -4.36 23.36 -22.76
N THR A 18 -4.83 22.15 -23.02
CA THR A 18 -6.10 21.62 -22.51
C THR A 18 -5.83 20.53 -21.48
N THR A 19 -6.79 20.22 -20.64
CA THR A 19 -6.67 19.13 -19.66
C THR A 19 -6.29 17.81 -20.32
N GLY A 20 -6.91 17.52 -21.48
CA GLY A 20 -6.60 16.31 -22.24
C GLY A 20 -5.17 16.29 -22.80
N SER A 21 -4.62 17.45 -23.23
CA SER A 21 -3.23 17.50 -23.69
C SER A 21 -2.24 17.23 -22.55
N VAL A 22 -2.49 17.80 -21.36
CA VAL A 22 -1.63 17.57 -20.18
C VAL A 22 -1.69 16.10 -19.74
N MET A 23 -2.88 15.49 -19.69
CA MET A 23 -3.02 14.07 -19.36
C MET A 23 -2.35 13.17 -20.41
N LEU A 24 -2.43 13.52 -21.67
CA LEU A 24 -1.73 12.80 -22.74
C LEU A 24 -0.21 12.90 -22.58
N ASP A 25 0.32 14.09 -22.25
CA ASP A 25 1.75 14.29 -22.00
C ASP A 25 2.24 13.45 -20.84
N VAL A 26 1.47 13.34 -19.75
CA VAL A 26 1.78 12.43 -18.63
C VAL A 26 1.81 10.97 -19.09
N ALA A 27 0.81 10.53 -19.88
CA ALA A 27 0.78 9.16 -20.41
C ALA A 27 2.00 8.87 -21.31
N LEU A 28 2.38 9.82 -22.18
CA LEU A 28 3.55 9.70 -23.04
C LEU A 28 4.86 9.65 -22.25
N CYS A 29 4.98 10.44 -21.20
CA CYS A 29 6.16 10.44 -20.32
C CYS A 29 6.28 9.16 -19.45
N LEU A 30 5.19 8.41 -19.25
CA LEU A 30 5.18 7.10 -18.63
C LEU A 30 5.54 5.95 -19.60
N LEU A 31 5.51 6.18 -20.92
CA LEU A 31 5.81 5.14 -21.92
C LEU A 31 7.19 4.50 -21.73
N PRO A 32 8.29 5.21 -21.45
CA PRO A 32 9.58 4.57 -21.24
C PRO A 32 9.53 3.52 -20.14
N ALA A 33 8.89 3.83 -18.99
CA ALA A 33 8.74 2.89 -17.89
C ALA A 33 7.80 1.72 -18.25
N THR A 34 6.73 2.01 -19.01
CA THR A 34 5.80 0.99 -19.52
C THR A 34 6.50 0.01 -20.46
N VAL A 35 7.32 0.51 -21.38
CA VAL A 35 8.09 -0.33 -22.32
C VAL A 35 9.11 -1.20 -21.57
N MET A 36 9.80 -0.65 -20.58
CA MET A 36 10.74 -1.41 -19.75
C MET A 36 10.01 -2.49 -18.94
N GLY A 37 8.85 -2.18 -18.35
CA GLY A 37 8.03 -3.16 -17.66
C GLY A 37 7.53 -4.29 -18.58
N ILE A 38 7.09 -3.96 -19.79
CA ILE A 38 6.70 -4.96 -20.80
C ILE A 38 7.91 -5.79 -21.24
N TRP A 39 9.07 -5.19 -21.41
CA TRP A 39 10.30 -5.91 -21.76
C TRP A 39 10.66 -6.94 -20.71
N HIS A 40 10.52 -6.60 -19.44
CA HIS A 40 10.88 -7.43 -18.28
C HIS A 40 9.85 -8.56 -18.04
N PHE A 41 8.57 -8.18 -17.88
CA PHE A 41 7.48 -9.08 -17.49
C PHE A 41 6.66 -9.60 -18.67
N LYS A 42 7.07 -9.27 -19.91
CA LYS A 42 6.49 -9.80 -21.16
C LYS A 42 4.96 -9.67 -21.23
N LEU A 43 4.28 -10.77 -21.61
CA LEU A 43 2.83 -10.80 -21.83
C LEU A 43 2.01 -10.52 -20.55
N GLN A 44 2.51 -10.91 -19.39
CA GLN A 44 1.81 -10.69 -18.12
C GLN A 44 1.63 -9.19 -17.85
N ALA A 45 2.70 -8.39 -18.02
CA ALA A 45 2.61 -6.93 -17.88
C ALA A 45 1.63 -6.31 -18.87
N VAL A 46 1.64 -6.76 -20.13
CA VAL A 46 0.70 -6.26 -21.17
C VAL A 46 -0.75 -6.52 -20.74
N MET A 47 -1.05 -7.71 -20.20
CA MET A 47 -2.40 -8.06 -19.75
C MET A 47 -2.85 -7.19 -18.57
N VAL A 48 -2.00 -7.00 -17.55
CA VAL A 48 -2.32 -6.17 -16.39
C VAL A 48 -2.56 -4.72 -16.80
N ILE A 49 -1.68 -4.15 -17.65
CA ILE A 49 -1.80 -2.78 -18.15
C ILE A 49 -3.08 -2.61 -18.96
N ALA A 50 -3.35 -3.52 -19.90
CA ALA A 50 -4.54 -3.46 -20.75
C ALA A 50 -5.83 -3.55 -19.93
N LEU A 51 -5.91 -4.51 -18.98
CA LEU A 51 -7.07 -4.68 -18.11
C LEU A 51 -7.30 -3.45 -17.22
N ALA A 52 -6.25 -2.89 -16.64
CA ALA A 52 -6.37 -1.70 -15.80
C ALA A 52 -6.86 -0.48 -16.59
N ILE A 53 -6.32 -0.22 -17.78
CA ILE A 53 -6.73 0.90 -18.62
C ILE A 53 -8.16 0.69 -19.14
N ILE A 54 -8.48 -0.48 -19.69
CA ILE A 54 -9.80 -0.77 -20.24
C ILE A 54 -10.87 -0.67 -19.16
N SER A 55 -10.64 -1.25 -17.98
CA SER A 55 -11.60 -1.18 -16.88
C SER A 55 -11.76 0.24 -16.34
N ALA A 56 -10.69 1.04 -16.26
CA ALA A 56 -10.75 2.44 -15.85
C ALA A 56 -11.62 3.27 -16.83
N VAL A 57 -11.34 3.16 -18.12
CA VAL A 57 -12.08 3.89 -19.18
C VAL A 57 -13.52 3.44 -19.25
N LEU A 58 -13.77 2.13 -19.18
CA LEU A 58 -15.13 1.57 -19.20
C LEU A 58 -15.95 2.03 -17.99
N THR A 59 -15.35 2.04 -16.82
CA THR A 59 -16.01 2.50 -15.58
C THR A 59 -16.43 3.96 -15.67
N GLU A 60 -15.55 4.83 -16.18
CA GLU A 60 -15.86 6.24 -16.37
C GLU A 60 -16.98 6.42 -17.41
N TYR A 61 -16.88 5.73 -18.55
CA TYR A 61 -17.90 5.78 -19.61
C TYR A 61 -19.28 5.33 -19.09
N VAL A 62 -19.34 4.20 -18.39
CA VAL A 62 -20.60 3.67 -17.83
C VAL A 62 -21.17 4.63 -16.80
N PHE A 63 -20.34 5.19 -15.93
CA PHE A 63 -20.80 6.14 -14.91
C PHE A 63 -21.38 7.41 -15.57
N ASP A 64 -20.68 8.01 -16.54
CA ASP A 64 -21.17 9.21 -17.24
C ASP A 64 -22.48 8.94 -17.96
N TYR A 65 -22.60 7.76 -18.58
CA TYR A 65 -23.86 7.34 -19.25
C TYR A 65 -25.02 7.19 -18.27
N VAL A 66 -24.81 6.51 -17.14
CA VAL A 66 -25.84 6.29 -16.09
C VAL A 66 -26.20 7.59 -15.38
N ALA A 67 -25.19 8.41 -15.07
CA ALA A 67 -25.39 9.70 -14.40
C ALA A 67 -25.88 10.80 -15.36
N LYS A 68 -26.04 10.51 -16.66
CA LYS A 68 -26.44 11.46 -17.71
C LYS A 68 -25.56 12.72 -17.75
N ARG A 69 -24.25 12.53 -17.54
CA ARG A 69 -23.23 13.58 -17.65
C ARG A 69 -22.63 13.63 -19.05
N GLU A 70 -21.95 14.72 -19.35
CA GLU A 70 -21.12 14.80 -20.55
C GLU A 70 -19.98 13.79 -20.45
N ASN A 71 -19.68 13.09 -21.54
CA ASN A 71 -18.65 12.07 -21.60
C ASN A 71 -17.26 12.70 -21.45
N THR A 72 -16.58 12.40 -20.33
CA THR A 72 -15.26 12.92 -19.95
C THR A 72 -14.10 12.03 -20.40
N VAL A 73 -14.35 10.83 -20.92
CA VAL A 73 -13.32 9.86 -21.36
C VAL A 73 -12.29 10.46 -22.31
N LYS A 74 -12.68 11.49 -23.09
CA LYS A 74 -11.80 12.17 -24.05
C LYS A 74 -10.66 12.97 -23.41
N ASP A 75 -10.71 13.23 -22.10
CA ASP A 75 -9.67 13.93 -21.38
C ASP A 75 -8.45 13.06 -21.05
N CYS A 76 -8.50 11.76 -21.34
CA CYS A 76 -7.46 10.76 -21.10
C CYS A 76 -7.10 10.53 -19.61
N SER A 77 -7.79 11.15 -18.68
CA SER A 77 -7.48 11.02 -17.24
C SER A 77 -7.70 9.61 -16.70
N ALA A 78 -8.74 8.89 -17.19
CA ALA A 78 -8.94 7.48 -16.86
C ALA A 78 -7.81 6.58 -17.37
N VAL A 79 -7.27 6.90 -18.56
CA VAL A 79 -6.13 6.17 -19.13
C VAL A 79 -4.90 6.34 -18.23
N VAL A 80 -4.61 7.57 -17.82
CA VAL A 80 -3.48 7.87 -16.90
C VAL A 80 -3.68 7.17 -15.57
N THR A 81 -4.88 7.22 -14.98
CA THR A 81 -5.18 6.54 -13.71
C THR A 81 -4.98 5.02 -13.82
N GLY A 82 -5.50 4.40 -14.86
CA GLY A 82 -5.35 2.96 -15.11
C GLY A 82 -3.89 2.57 -15.35
N LEU A 83 -3.14 3.39 -16.12
CA LEU A 83 -1.73 3.16 -16.39
C LEU A 83 -0.87 3.28 -15.12
N LEU A 84 -1.06 4.33 -14.32
CA LEU A 84 -0.35 4.52 -13.05
C LEU A 84 -0.63 3.38 -12.07
N LEU A 85 -1.90 2.96 -11.96
CA LEU A 85 -2.27 1.83 -11.13
C LEU A 85 -1.59 0.54 -11.60
N ALA A 86 -1.62 0.25 -12.91
CA ALA A 86 -0.99 -0.94 -13.47
C ALA A 86 0.52 -0.98 -13.22
N LEU A 87 1.21 0.16 -13.39
CA LEU A 87 2.65 0.27 -13.12
C LEU A 87 2.99 0.06 -11.63
N CYS A 88 2.02 0.22 -10.74
CA CYS A 88 2.16 -0.04 -9.31
C CYS A 88 1.87 -1.50 -8.92
N LEU A 89 1.38 -2.34 -9.82
CA LEU A 89 1.02 -3.74 -9.53
C LEU A 89 2.12 -4.70 -9.96
N PRO A 90 2.26 -5.87 -9.28
CA PRO A 90 3.06 -6.98 -9.78
C PRO A 90 2.49 -7.54 -11.08
N ALA A 91 3.34 -8.11 -11.92
CA ALA A 91 2.91 -8.68 -13.19
C ALA A 91 2.14 -10.01 -13.04
N GLY A 92 2.39 -10.75 -11.96
CA GLY A 92 1.76 -12.05 -11.68
C GLY A 92 0.36 -12.00 -11.07
N VAL A 93 -0.21 -10.80 -10.84
CA VAL A 93 -1.53 -10.68 -10.22
C VAL A 93 -2.66 -11.27 -11.08
N PRO A 94 -3.66 -11.94 -10.46
CA PRO A 94 -4.86 -12.40 -11.17
C PRO A 94 -5.58 -11.25 -11.89
N PHE A 95 -6.23 -11.56 -13.01
CA PHE A 95 -6.87 -10.58 -13.89
C PHE A 95 -7.93 -9.70 -13.21
N TYR A 96 -8.58 -10.19 -12.15
CA TYR A 96 -9.60 -9.42 -11.42
C TYR A 96 -9.01 -8.30 -10.55
N ILE A 97 -7.77 -8.40 -10.12
CA ILE A 97 -7.10 -7.40 -9.26
C ILE A 97 -6.97 -6.04 -9.96
N PRO A 98 -6.36 -5.92 -11.17
CA PRO A 98 -6.28 -4.64 -11.85
C PRO A 98 -7.66 -4.07 -12.19
N VAL A 99 -8.65 -4.94 -12.47
CA VAL A 99 -10.04 -4.50 -12.73
C VAL A 99 -10.67 -3.90 -11.48
N LEU A 100 -10.63 -4.60 -10.34
CA LEU A 100 -11.20 -4.10 -9.08
C LEU A 100 -10.54 -2.79 -8.63
N GLY A 101 -9.21 -2.70 -8.70
CA GLY A 101 -8.48 -1.50 -8.34
C GLY A 101 -8.84 -0.30 -9.23
N SER A 102 -8.96 -0.52 -10.54
CA SER A 102 -9.33 0.54 -11.49
C SER A 102 -10.79 0.98 -11.31
N VAL A 103 -11.70 0.05 -11.10
CA VAL A 103 -13.11 0.36 -10.81
C VAL A 103 -13.21 1.19 -9.54
N PHE A 104 -12.54 0.79 -8.47
CA PHE A 104 -12.52 1.55 -7.22
C PHE A 104 -11.93 2.94 -7.41
N ALA A 105 -10.78 3.06 -8.07
CA ALA A 105 -10.08 4.33 -8.32
C ALA A 105 -10.98 5.32 -9.09
N ILE A 106 -11.64 4.86 -10.15
CA ILE A 106 -12.47 5.74 -10.99
C ILE A 106 -13.82 5.98 -10.36
N LEU A 107 -14.56 4.93 -9.97
CA LEU A 107 -15.93 5.09 -9.49
C LEU A 107 -15.98 5.81 -8.14
N VAL A 108 -15.21 5.30 -7.16
CA VAL A 108 -15.30 5.79 -5.77
C VAL A 108 -14.52 7.08 -5.61
N VAL A 109 -13.26 7.14 -6.06
CA VAL A 109 -12.38 8.28 -5.75
C VAL A 109 -12.57 9.46 -6.72
N LYS A 110 -12.86 9.19 -8.00
CA LYS A 110 -13.01 10.24 -9.01
C LYS A 110 -14.48 10.60 -9.26
N CYS A 111 -15.30 9.64 -9.68
CA CYS A 111 -16.66 9.93 -10.19
C CYS A 111 -17.65 10.36 -9.11
N PHE A 112 -17.64 9.71 -7.94
CA PHE A 112 -18.56 10.05 -6.84
C PHE A 112 -18.33 11.44 -6.27
N PHE A 113 -17.09 11.95 -6.34
CA PHE A 113 -16.76 13.30 -5.87
C PHE A 113 -16.98 14.40 -6.93
N GLY A 114 -17.38 14.05 -8.16
CA GLY A 114 -17.72 15.03 -9.18
C GLY A 114 -16.93 14.92 -10.49
N GLY A 115 -15.96 14.03 -10.58
CA GLY A 115 -15.09 13.82 -11.73
C GLY A 115 -13.73 14.49 -11.58
N LEU A 116 -13.04 14.68 -12.71
CA LEU A 116 -11.73 15.31 -12.72
C LEU A 116 -11.77 16.72 -12.11
N GLY A 117 -10.85 17.00 -11.20
CA GLY A 117 -10.78 18.29 -10.49
C GLY A 117 -11.49 18.33 -9.15
N HIS A 118 -12.24 17.29 -8.78
CA HIS A 118 -12.97 17.22 -7.51
C HIS A 118 -12.51 16.07 -6.59
N ASN A 119 -11.55 15.27 -7.03
CA ASN A 119 -10.99 14.19 -6.21
C ASN A 119 -10.14 14.78 -5.07
N PHE A 120 -10.36 14.25 -3.85
CA PHE A 120 -9.64 14.68 -2.64
C PHE A 120 -8.30 13.98 -2.43
N MET A 121 -8.03 12.91 -3.19
CA MET A 121 -6.76 12.18 -3.23
C MET A 121 -6.50 11.66 -4.64
N ASN A 122 -5.26 11.25 -4.91
CA ASN A 122 -4.88 10.65 -6.19
C ASN A 122 -5.63 9.31 -6.40
N PRO A 123 -6.44 9.16 -7.47
CA PRO A 123 -7.27 7.98 -7.67
C PRO A 123 -6.46 6.69 -7.85
N ALA A 124 -5.32 6.73 -8.56
CA ALA A 124 -4.49 5.55 -8.77
C ALA A 124 -3.90 5.02 -7.46
N LEU A 125 -3.42 5.93 -6.59
CA LEU A 125 -2.90 5.57 -5.26
C LEU A 125 -4.00 5.05 -4.35
N ALA A 126 -5.17 5.65 -4.37
CA ALA A 126 -6.31 5.16 -3.59
C ALA A 126 -6.73 3.75 -4.02
N GLY A 127 -6.77 3.48 -5.34
CA GLY A 127 -7.00 2.14 -5.87
C GLY A 127 -5.94 1.13 -5.42
N ARG A 128 -4.65 1.53 -5.44
CA ARG A 128 -3.56 0.70 -4.94
C ARG A 128 -3.70 0.41 -3.44
N CYS A 129 -3.96 1.42 -2.63
CA CYS A 129 -4.14 1.24 -1.18
C CYS A 129 -5.34 0.34 -0.86
N PHE A 130 -6.45 0.48 -1.60
CA PHE A 130 -7.60 -0.42 -1.50
C PHE A 130 -7.20 -1.88 -1.77
N LEU A 131 -6.44 -2.12 -2.84
CA LEU A 131 -5.97 -3.46 -3.19
C LEU A 131 -4.99 -4.03 -2.14
N LEU A 132 -4.07 -3.22 -1.62
CA LEU A 132 -3.14 -3.63 -0.57
C LEU A 132 -3.83 -4.00 0.74
N LEU A 133 -4.87 -3.25 1.12
CA LEU A 133 -5.63 -3.54 2.33
C LEU A 133 -6.55 -4.77 2.19
N SER A 134 -7.11 -4.98 0.98
CA SER A 134 -8.09 -6.05 0.75
C SER A 134 -7.45 -7.36 0.26
N PHE A 135 -6.33 -7.29 -0.45
CA PHE A 135 -5.70 -8.43 -1.13
C PHE A 135 -4.17 -8.40 -0.92
N SER A 136 -3.72 -8.13 0.31
CA SER A 136 -2.30 -7.93 0.64
C SER A 136 -1.42 -9.09 0.19
N SER A 137 -1.81 -10.34 0.43
CA SER A 137 -1.06 -11.54 0.04
C SER A 137 -0.85 -11.68 -1.47
N ILE A 138 -1.82 -11.21 -2.28
CA ILE A 138 -1.75 -11.29 -3.74
C ILE A 138 -0.95 -10.12 -4.32
N VAL A 139 -1.16 -8.91 -3.78
CA VAL A 139 -0.53 -7.69 -4.31
C VAL A 139 0.91 -7.51 -3.82
N ALA A 140 1.27 -8.14 -2.69
CA ALA A 140 2.64 -8.18 -2.20
C ALA A 140 3.45 -9.38 -2.71
N ASP A 141 2.85 -10.27 -3.49
CA ASP A 141 3.55 -11.38 -4.12
C ASP A 141 4.23 -10.92 -5.42
N TYR A 142 5.55 -10.92 -5.41
CA TYR A 142 6.41 -10.52 -6.54
C TYR A 142 7.00 -11.72 -7.27
N THR A 143 6.44 -12.92 -7.12
CA THR A 143 6.87 -14.10 -7.86
C THR A 143 6.55 -13.96 -9.34
N VAL A 144 7.55 -14.18 -10.19
CA VAL A 144 7.41 -14.17 -11.64
C VAL A 144 8.10 -15.41 -12.20
N ASP A 145 7.39 -16.15 -13.06
CA ASP A 145 7.92 -17.33 -13.79
C ASP A 145 8.56 -18.41 -12.89
N GLY A 146 8.03 -18.62 -11.67
CA GLY A 146 8.53 -19.64 -10.73
C GLY A 146 9.78 -19.22 -9.95
N TYR A 147 10.30 -18.02 -10.16
CA TYR A 147 11.34 -17.44 -9.33
C TYR A 147 10.70 -16.55 -8.27
N SER A 148 10.68 -17.00 -7.03
CA SER A 148 10.37 -16.12 -5.90
C SER A 148 11.64 -15.38 -5.54
N SER A 149 11.69 -14.11 -5.86
CA SER A 149 12.79 -13.24 -5.45
C SER A 149 12.25 -12.20 -4.51
N ALA A 150 12.94 -12.02 -3.37
CA ALA A 150 12.64 -10.94 -2.46
C ALA A 150 12.79 -9.59 -3.16
N THR A 151 12.03 -8.59 -2.73
CA THR A 151 12.27 -7.24 -3.23
C THR A 151 13.66 -6.76 -2.80
N PRO A 152 14.35 -5.93 -3.61
CA PRO A 152 15.69 -5.44 -3.27
C PRO A 152 15.78 -4.79 -1.87
N LEU A 153 14.70 -4.18 -1.41
CA LEU A 153 14.63 -3.60 -0.07
C LEU A 153 14.53 -4.66 1.02
N ALA A 154 13.86 -5.78 0.75
CA ALA A 154 13.80 -6.90 1.68
C ALA A 154 15.16 -7.64 1.73
N GLU A 155 15.85 -7.77 0.60
CA GLU A 155 17.22 -8.31 0.56
C GLU A 155 18.21 -7.43 1.33
N LEU A 156 18.09 -6.10 1.19
CA LEU A 156 18.90 -5.16 1.97
C LEU A 156 18.63 -5.28 3.47
N ALA A 157 17.37 -5.41 3.88
CA ALA A 157 17.00 -5.61 5.29
C ALA A 157 17.52 -6.94 5.85
N ALA A 158 17.63 -7.97 5.02
CA ALA A 158 18.26 -9.26 5.37
C ALA A 158 19.80 -9.21 5.38
N GLY A 159 20.42 -8.07 5.08
CA GLY A 159 21.88 -7.90 5.03
C GLY A 159 22.54 -8.42 3.75
N ASN A 160 21.78 -8.76 2.72
CA ASN A 160 22.29 -9.22 1.45
C ASN A 160 22.79 -8.05 0.58
N ALA A 161 23.79 -8.32 -0.25
CA ALA A 161 24.29 -7.33 -1.20
C ALA A 161 23.31 -7.15 -2.36
N VAL A 162 22.85 -5.91 -2.57
CA VAL A 162 21.93 -5.55 -3.64
C VAL A 162 22.68 -4.82 -4.75
N ASN A 163 22.43 -5.22 -6.00
CA ASN A 163 23.01 -4.56 -7.16
C ASN A 163 22.18 -3.32 -7.54
N VAL A 164 22.70 -2.13 -7.25
CA VAL A 164 22.06 -0.85 -7.55
C VAL A 164 21.78 -0.66 -9.03
N PHE A 165 22.68 -1.17 -9.91
CA PHE A 165 22.53 -1.01 -11.35
C PHE A 165 21.33 -1.79 -11.90
N ASP A 166 21.09 -3.00 -11.40
CA ASP A 166 19.91 -3.79 -11.77
C ASP A 166 18.61 -3.13 -11.28
N MET A 167 18.62 -2.50 -10.10
CA MET A 167 17.49 -1.72 -9.62
C MET A 167 17.19 -0.50 -10.50
N LEU A 168 18.21 0.23 -10.95
CA LEU A 168 18.03 1.40 -11.82
C LEU A 168 17.42 1.02 -13.17
N LEU A 169 17.80 -0.12 -13.72
CA LEU A 169 17.24 -0.66 -14.97
C LEU A 169 15.88 -1.34 -14.78
N GLY A 170 15.54 -1.73 -13.55
CA GLY A 170 14.34 -2.50 -13.24
C GLY A 170 14.49 -4.01 -13.41
N ASN A 171 15.73 -4.53 -13.45
CA ASN A 171 16.06 -5.96 -13.53
C ASN A 171 15.95 -6.65 -12.17
N THR A 172 14.91 -6.33 -11.42
CA THR A 172 14.68 -6.85 -10.06
C THR A 172 13.22 -7.22 -9.89
N SER A 173 12.95 -8.12 -8.95
CA SER A 173 11.59 -8.45 -8.56
C SER A 173 10.87 -7.21 -8.01
N GLY A 174 9.61 -7.03 -8.41
CA GLY A 174 8.83 -5.88 -7.97
C GLY A 174 7.61 -5.61 -8.85
N VAL A 175 7.18 -4.36 -8.83
CA VAL A 175 6.05 -3.87 -9.63
C VAL A 175 6.45 -3.67 -11.11
N ILE A 176 5.46 -3.64 -12.00
CA ILE A 176 5.69 -3.44 -13.45
C ILE A 176 6.48 -2.15 -13.73
N GLY A 177 6.22 -1.07 -12.99
CA GLY A 177 6.92 0.21 -13.11
C GLY A 177 8.23 0.30 -12.30
N ASN A 178 9.00 -0.77 -12.18
CA ASN A 178 10.20 -0.81 -11.34
C ASN A 178 11.45 -0.14 -11.96
N SER A 179 11.43 0.25 -13.23
CA SER A 179 12.57 0.91 -13.88
C SER A 179 12.69 2.37 -13.47
N VAL A 180 13.55 2.62 -12.47
CA VAL A 180 13.74 3.96 -11.87
C VAL A 180 14.33 4.93 -12.88
N LEU A 181 15.29 4.48 -13.72
CA LEU A 181 15.90 5.33 -14.74
C LEU A 181 14.88 5.81 -15.76
N ALA A 182 14.00 4.92 -16.24
CA ALA A 182 12.97 5.26 -17.21
C ALA A 182 11.93 6.23 -16.61
N LEU A 183 11.55 6.05 -15.33
CA LEU A 183 10.67 6.96 -14.62
C LEU A 183 11.31 8.33 -14.39
N PHE A 184 12.58 8.36 -14.02
CA PHE A 184 13.31 9.61 -13.81
C PHE A 184 13.44 10.40 -15.11
N VAL A 185 13.82 9.75 -16.21
CA VAL A 185 13.89 10.37 -17.53
C VAL A 185 12.51 10.87 -17.99
N GLY A 186 11.45 10.05 -17.83
CA GLY A 186 10.08 10.47 -18.13
C GLY A 186 9.63 11.66 -17.30
N GLY A 187 9.95 11.68 -16.00
CA GLY A 187 9.65 12.81 -15.11
C GLY A 187 10.38 14.10 -15.50
N LEU A 188 11.66 14.01 -15.90
CA LEU A 188 12.42 15.16 -16.41
C LEU A 188 11.86 15.70 -17.73
N ILE A 189 11.42 14.82 -18.63
CA ILE A 189 10.75 15.24 -19.87
C ILE A 189 9.45 15.96 -19.55
N LEU A 190 8.64 15.41 -18.64
CA LEU A 190 7.38 16.03 -18.23
C LEU A 190 7.59 17.42 -17.60
N TRP A 191 8.63 17.59 -16.80
CA TRP A 191 9.04 18.88 -16.27
C TRP A 191 9.50 19.84 -17.38
N ALA A 192 10.34 19.39 -18.30
CA ALA A 192 10.82 20.20 -19.42
C ALA A 192 9.69 20.66 -20.37
N MET A 193 8.62 19.85 -20.51
CA MET A 193 7.41 20.20 -21.24
C MET A 193 6.51 21.19 -20.47
N GLY A 194 6.80 21.46 -19.19
CA GLY A 194 6.01 22.33 -18.32
C GLY A 194 4.73 21.68 -17.79
N GLY A 195 4.63 20.35 -17.85
CA GLY A 195 3.50 19.59 -17.31
C GLY A 195 3.47 19.52 -15.80
N ILE A 196 4.63 19.60 -15.14
CA ILE A 196 4.80 19.62 -13.68
C ILE A 196 5.78 20.70 -13.25
N THR A 197 5.69 21.10 -11.98
CA THR A 197 6.68 21.96 -11.31
C THR A 197 7.73 21.09 -10.63
N ILE A 198 8.98 21.58 -10.59
CA ILE A 198 10.10 20.81 -9.99
C ILE A 198 10.10 20.85 -8.46
N GLU A 199 9.39 21.80 -7.84
CA GLU A 199 9.35 22.03 -6.40
C GLU A 199 8.88 20.79 -5.64
N ILE A 200 7.82 20.12 -6.11
CA ILE A 200 7.29 18.92 -5.45
C ILE A 200 8.27 17.74 -5.53
N PRO A 201 8.71 17.28 -6.71
CA PRO A 201 9.66 16.17 -6.82
C PRO A 201 10.97 16.43 -6.05
N ALA A 202 11.52 17.63 -6.18
CA ALA A 202 12.75 18.00 -5.49
C ALA A 202 12.57 17.97 -3.97
N ALA A 203 11.49 18.56 -3.45
CA ALA A 203 11.22 18.58 -2.02
C ALA A 203 11.00 17.16 -1.46
N VAL A 204 10.25 16.29 -2.18
CA VAL A 204 10.04 14.88 -1.79
C VAL A 204 11.37 14.14 -1.72
N LEU A 205 12.17 14.19 -2.79
CA LEU A 205 13.41 13.42 -2.86
C LEU A 205 14.45 13.92 -1.85
N VAL A 206 14.61 15.23 -1.71
CA VAL A 206 15.59 15.83 -0.76
C VAL A 206 15.20 15.51 0.68
N SER A 207 13.95 15.70 1.07
CA SER A 207 13.50 15.41 2.44
C SER A 207 13.53 13.91 2.77
N PHE A 208 13.21 13.05 1.81
CA PHE A 208 13.33 11.60 1.95
C PHE A 208 14.79 11.17 2.16
N VAL A 209 15.71 11.65 1.31
CA VAL A 209 17.16 11.37 1.45
C VAL A 209 17.68 11.88 2.80
N ALA A 210 17.31 13.09 3.19
CA ALA A 210 17.70 13.63 4.49
C ALA A 210 17.21 12.76 5.64
N PHE A 211 15.96 12.28 5.57
CA PHE A 211 15.40 11.40 6.59
C PHE A 211 16.12 10.06 6.66
N ILE A 212 16.34 9.40 5.52
CA ILE A 212 17.08 8.11 5.46
C ILE A 212 18.51 8.28 5.98
N ALA A 213 19.20 9.36 5.63
CA ALA A 213 20.56 9.64 6.11
C ALA A 213 20.63 9.84 7.64
N LEU A 214 19.59 10.46 8.23
CA LEU A 214 19.55 10.74 9.68
C LEU A 214 19.09 9.53 10.51
N PHE A 215 18.12 8.78 10.01
CA PHE A 215 17.43 7.75 10.80
C PHE A 215 17.62 6.32 10.26
N GLY A 216 18.21 6.13 9.08
CA GLY A 216 18.41 4.82 8.46
C GLY A 216 19.55 3.98 9.06
N GLY A 217 20.30 4.51 10.04
CA GLY A 217 21.37 3.78 10.73
C GLY A 217 22.70 3.67 9.98
N HIS A 218 22.74 3.99 8.68
CA HIS A 218 23.94 3.91 7.81
C HIS A 218 24.53 5.30 7.46
N GLY A 219 24.00 6.38 8.03
CA GLY A 219 24.47 7.74 7.80
C GLY A 219 24.40 8.16 6.33
N LEU A 220 25.48 8.74 5.80
CA LEU A 220 25.58 9.23 4.43
C LEU A 220 26.20 8.17 3.48
N ASP A 221 25.95 6.89 3.67
CA ASP A 221 26.39 5.86 2.73
C ASP A 221 25.65 6.02 1.39
N PRO A 222 26.36 6.33 0.28
CA PRO A 222 25.72 6.58 -1.01
C PRO A 222 25.02 5.35 -1.57
N ALA A 223 25.55 4.13 -1.31
CA ALA A 223 24.96 2.90 -1.81
C ALA A 223 23.63 2.64 -1.12
N TYR A 224 23.58 2.77 0.20
CA TYR A 224 22.35 2.63 0.99
C TYR A 224 21.28 3.63 0.56
N ILE A 225 21.63 4.91 0.41
CA ILE A 225 20.70 5.97 -0.03
C ILE A 225 20.17 5.67 -1.44
N LEU A 226 21.04 5.25 -2.37
CA LEU A 226 20.64 4.92 -3.75
C LEU A 226 19.69 3.72 -3.81
N ILE A 227 19.90 2.69 -2.99
CA ILE A 227 19.00 1.55 -2.90
C ILE A 227 17.61 2.01 -2.42
N HIS A 228 17.55 2.87 -1.41
CA HIS A 228 16.28 3.40 -0.91
C HIS A 228 15.58 4.34 -1.90
N LEU A 229 16.33 5.10 -2.70
CA LEU A 229 15.79 5.92 -3.78
C LEU A 229 15.32 5.08 -4.98
N ALA A 230 16.07 4.03 -5.30
CA ALA A 230 15.71 3.13 -6.40
C ALA A 230 14.59 2.16 -6.02
N GLY A 231 14.41 1.86 -4.73
CA GLY A 231 13.39 0.94 -4.24
C GLY A 231 12.07 1.61 -3.86
N GLY A 232 10.99 0.82 -3.86
CA GLY A 232 9.68 1.19 -3.29
C GLY A 232 8.98 2.37 -3.97
N GLY A 233 9.28 2.65 -5.23
CA GLY A 233 8.49 3.55 -6.07
C GLY A 233 8.53 5.04 -5.72
N ILE A 234 9.53 5.52 -4.94
CA ILE A 234 9.60 6.93 -4.53
C ILE A 234 9.73 7.89 -5.72
N VAL A 235 10.48 7.51 -6.77
CA VAL A 235 10.66 8.33 -7.97
C VAL A 235 9.34 8.44 -8.75
N MET A 236 8.60 7.34 -8.92
CA MET A 236 7.29 7.34 -9.56
C MET A 236 6.29 8.19 -8.74
N GLY A 237 6.29 8.01 -7.42
CA GLY A 237 5.47 8.80 -6.51
C GLY A 237 5.76 10.29 -6.60
N ALA A 238 7.04 10.69 -6.58
CA ALA A 238 7.45 12.09 -6.59
C ALA A 238 7.13 12.81 -7.90
N PHE A 239 7.38 12.17 -9.07
CA PHE A 239 7.23 12.82 -10.38
C PHE A 239 5.84 12.71 -10.99
N PHE A 240 5.10 11.62 -10.74
CA PHE A 240 3.84 11.34 -11.45
C PHE A 240 2.61 11.28 -10.56
N MET A 241 2.77 11.09 -9.26
CA MET A 241 1.64 10.90 -8.36
C MET A 241 1.44 12.05 -7.37
N ALA A 242 2.53 12.57 -6.78
CA ALA A 242 2.48 13.72 -5.89
C ALA A 242 2.26 15.04 -6.65
N THR A 243 2.59 15.09 -7.93
CA THR A 243 2.42 16.23 -8.82
C THR A 243 1.05 16.30 -9.49
N ASP A 244 0.08 15.49 -9.04
CA ASP A 244 -1.29 15.58 -9.53
C ASP A 244 -1.84 16.99 -9.28
N PRO A 245 -2.23 17.74 -10.33
CA PRO A 245 -2.61 19.15 -10.22
C PRO A 245 -3.89 19.37 -9.39
N VAL A 246 -4.68 18.31 -9.18
CA VAL A 246 -5.94 18.40 -8.41
C VAL A 246 -5.68 18.29 -6.91
N THR A 247 -4.72 17.48 -6.50
CA THR A 247 -4.51 17.12 -5.10
C THR A 247 -3.27 17.78 -4.48
N SER A 248 -2.47 18.50 -5.27
CA SER A 248 -1.29 19.23 -4.82
C SER A 248 -1.57 20.73 -4.62
N PRO A 249 -0.83 21.42 -3.71
CA PRO A 249 -0.97 22.84 -3.49
C PRO A 249 -0.60 23.68 -4.73
N VAL A 250 -1.28 24.82 -4.89
CA VAL A 250 -1.10 25.73 -6.05
C VAL A 250 0.12 26.65 -5.87
N THR A 251 0.50 27.01 -4.63
CA THR A 251 1.60 27.94 -4.36
C THR A 251 2.94 27.24 -4.29
N SER A 252 4.03 27.85 -4.81
CA SER A 252 5.38 27.23 -4.76
C SER A 252 5.82 26.92 -3.32
N MET A 253 5.49 27.80 -2.34
CA MET A 253 5.78 27.52 -0.94
C MET A 253 4.98 26.34 -0.40
N GLY A 254 3.68 26.24 -0.78
CA GLY A 254 2.83 25.11 -0.44
C GLY A 254 3.35 23.81 -1.04
N GLN A 255 3.84 23.84 -2.27
CA GLN A 255 4.43 22.69 -2.96
C GLN A 255 5.70 22.17 -2.27
N ILE A 256 6.56 23.08 -1.78
CA ILE A 256 7.75 22.70 -1.01
C ILE A 256 7.36 22.07 0.32
N ILE A 257 6.43 22.67 1.07
CA ILE A 257 5.95 22.13 2.36
C ILE A 257 5.28 20.76 2.15
N TYR A 258 4.44 20.65 1.16
CA TYR A 258 3.75 19.41 0.79
C TYR A 258 4.74 18.30 0.41
N GLY A 259 5.68 18.61 -0.48
CA GLY A 259 6.72 17.65 -0.89
C GLY A 259 7.61 17.23 0.27
N ALA A 260 8.01 18.18 1.14
CA ALA A 260 8.79 17.87 2.33
C ALA A 260 8.02 16.96 3.31
N ALA A 261 6.74 17.23 3.54
CA ALA A 261 5.90 16.39 4.38
C ALA A 261 5.79 14.96 3.82
N ILE A 262 5.57 14.79 2.52
CA ILE A 262 5.52 13.47 1.87
C ILE A 262 6.86 12.74 2.01
N GLY A 263 7.99 13.41 1.75
CA GLY A 263 9.30 12.76 1.83
C GLY A 263 9.64 12.32 3.25
N ILE A 264 9.32 13.13 4.27
CA ILE A 264 9.48 12.74 5.68
C ILE A 264 8.57 11.56 6.03
N LEU A 265 7.28 11.61 5.69
CA LEU A 265 6.33 10.52 5.97
C LEU A 265 6.75 9.22 5.26
N ALA A 266 7.18 9.31 3.99
CA ALA A 266 7.69 8.16 3.26
C ALA A 266 8.94 7.56 3.94
N GLY A 267 9.82 8.40 4.46
CA GLY A 267 10.98 7.98 5.24
C GLY A 267 10.58 7.31 6.56
N VAL A 268 9.64 7.88 7.31
CA VAL A 268 9.10 7.30 8.56
C VAL A 268 8.53 5.91 8.28
N PHE A 269 7.64 5.78 7.29
CA PHE A 269 7.05 4.49 6.95
C PHE A 269 8.07 3.48 6.41
N ARG A 270 9.17 3.95 5.81
CA ARG A 270 10.23 3.11 5.28
C ARG A 270 11.16 2.57 6.36
N VAL A 271 11.51 3.40 7.36
CA VAL A 271 12.48 3.04 8.40
C VAL A 271 11.80 2.35 9.59
N PHE A 272 10.62 2.83 9.99
CA PHE A 272 9.93 2.35 11.19
C PHE A 272 8.72 1.45 10.89
N GLY A 273 8.28 1.40 9.63
CA GLY A 273 7.14 0.59 9.22
C GLY A 273 7.59 -0.70 8.52
N SER A 274 6.75 -1.73 8.61
CA SER A 274 6.92 -2.98 7.87
C SER A 274 6.39 -2.90 6.43
N ALA A 275 5.78 -1.77 6.03
CA ALA A 275 5.07 -1.67 4.77
C ALA A 275 6.02 -1.41 3.59
N ALA A 276 6.01 -2.32 2.60
CA ALA A 276 6.71 -2.15 1.33
C ALA A 276 6.26 -0.88 0.57
N ASP A 277 5.03 -0.40 0.81
CA ASP A 277 4.38 0.71 0.09
C ASP A 277 4.34 2.03 0.86
N SER A 278 5.42 2.38 1.52
CA SER A 278 5.57 3.62 2.28
C SER A 278 5.15 4.89 1.50
N VAL A 279 5.44 4.95 0.21
CA VAL A 279 5.23 6.12 -0.63
C VAL A 279 3.75 6.37 -0.92
N SER A 280 2.98 5.31 -1.19
CA SER A 280 1.55 5.42 -1.50
C SER A 280 0.77 6.03 -0.32
N TYR A 281 1.03 5.55 0.89
CA TYR A 281 0.41 6.09 2.11
C TYR A 281 0.86 7.52 2.41
N ALA A 282 2.16 7.82 2.23
CA ALA A 282 2.70 9.16 2.45
C ALA A 282 2.05 10.21 1.54
N ILE A 283 1.86 9.89 0.24
CA ILE A 283 1.23 10.80 -0.71
C ILE A 283 -0.26 11.00 -0.38
N ILE A 284 -1.00 9.94 -0.05
CA ILE A 284 -2.41 10.08 0.35
C ILE A 284 -2.54 10.96 1.59
N MET A 285 -1.69 10.77 2.61
CA MET A 285 -1.68 11.64 3.78
C MET A 285 -1.30 13.08 3.41
N GLY A 286 -0.33 13.27 2.50
CA GLY A 286 0.00 14.57 1.95
C GLY A 286 -1.20 15.24 1.27
N ASN A 287 -1.94 14.51 0.43
CA ASN A 287 -3.14 15.02 -0.24
C ASN A 287 -4.19 15.52 0.77
N LEU A 288 -4.38 14.81 1.88
CA LEU A 288 -5.30 15.24 2.94
C LEU A 288 -4.82 16.50 3.67
N LEU A 289 -3.51 16.76 3.70
CA LEU A 289 -2.93 17.97 4.28
C LEU A 289 -2.98 19.19 3.35
N THR A 290 -3.19 19.00 2.05
CA THR A 290 -3.20 20.07 1.04
C THR A 290 -4.11 21.25 1.40
N PRO A 291 -5.37 21.07 1.83
CA PRO A 291 -6.23 22.20 2.19
C PRO A 291 -5.68 23.02 3.38
N LEU A 292 -5.03 22.36 4.34
CA LEU A 292 -4.41 23.04 5.48
C LEU A 292 -3.15 23.82 5.06
N ILE A 293 -2.36 23.28 4.14
CA ILE A 293 -1.18 23.92 3.59
C ILE A 293 -1.60 25.16 2.79
N GLU A 294 -2.65 25.07 1.99
CA GLU A 294 -3.18 26.19 1.20
C GLU A 294 -3.73 27.32 2.07
N GLU A 295 -4.40 27.01 3.17
CA GLU A 295 -4.90 28.04 4.12
C GLU A 295 -3.77 28.94 4.62
N VAL A 296 -2.56 28.39 4.80
CA VAL A 296 -1.39 29.12 5.29
C VAL A 296 -0.58 29.78 4.17
N THR A 297 -0.54 29.16 2.99
CA THR A 297 0.40 29.55 1.91
C THR A 297 -0.23 30.41 0.82
N VAL A 298 -1.56 30.40 0.66
CA VAL A 298 -2.23 31.25 -0.34
C VAL A 298 -2.20 32.70 0.09
N PRO A 299 -1.64 33.63 -0.73
CA PRO A 299 -1.55 35.03 -0.38
C PRO A 299 -2.96 35.68 -0.32
N VAL A 300 -3.14 36.53 0.69
CA VAL A 300 -4.40 37.30 0.80
C VAL A 300 -4.51 38.25 -0.38
N PRO A 301 -5.67 38.28 -1.10
CA PRO A 301 -5.88 39.19 -2.23
C PRO A 301 -5.67 40.66 -1.85
N TYR A 302 -5.06 41.41 -2.79
CA TYR A 302 -4.84 42.83 -2.59
C TYR A 302 -6.17 43.56 -2.36
N GLY A 303 -6.25 44.39 -1.30
CA GLY A 303 -7.46 45.10 -0.89
C GLY A 303 -8.33 44.36 0.14
N ASN A 304 -8.13 43.08 0.36
CA ASN A 304 -8.89 42.28 1.31
C ASN A 304 -8.18 42.10 2.65
N ARG A 305 -7.34 43.09 3.06
CA ARG A 305 -6.83 43.09 4.43
C ARG A 305 -8.02 43.22 5.37
N LYS A 306 -8.44 42.11 5.98
CA LYS A 306 -9.33 42.15 7.13
C LYS A 306 -8.68 43.13 8.14
N PRO A 307 -9.40 44.15 8.65
CA PRO A 307 -8.90 44.94 9.77
C PRO A 307 -8.43 43.92 10.81
N LYS A 308 -7.25 44.16 11.38
CA LYS A 308 -6.85 43.42 12.57
C LYS A 308 -7.94 43.71 13.61
N GLU A 309 -8.84 42.77 13.80
CA GLU A 309 -9.77 42.80 14.92
C GLU A 309 -8.92 42.67 16.18
N GLU A 310 -8.60 43.83 16.75
CA GLU A 310 -8.02 43.90 18.08
C GLU A 310 -9.05 43.27 19.04
N GLY A 311 -8.74 42.11 19.55
CA GLY A 311 -9.20 41.66 20.84
C GLY A 311 -10.55 41.00 20.98
N THR A 312 -11.15 40.42 19.93
CA THR A 312 -12.18 39.38 20.16
C THR A 312 -11.56 38.00 19.93
N ALA A 313 -11.24 37.32 21.04
CA ALA A 313 -10.99 35.89 21.01
C ALA A 313 -12.15 35.28 20.18
N LYS A 314 -11.83 34.68 19.00
CA LYS A 314 -12.77 33.86 18.26
C LYS A 314 -13.34 32.90 19.29
N LYS A 315 -14.61 33.08 19.69
CA LYS A 315 -15.35 32.05 20.39
C LYS A 315 -15.16 30.81 19.55
N CYS A 316 -14.46 29.83 20.09
CA CYS A 316 -14.36 28.50 19.52
C CYS A 316 -15.78 27.91 19.60
N SER A 317 -16.63 28.27 18.63
CA SER A 317 -17.80 27.47 18.39
C SER A 317 -17.26 26.15 17.91
N ILE A 318 -17.52 25.07 18.62
CA ILE A 318 -17.25 23.71 18.13
C ILE A 318 -17.79 23.70 16.72
N PRO A 319 -16.96 23.70 15.68
CA PRO A 319 -17.50 23.96 14.36
C PRO A 319 -18.36 22.75 13.97
N MET A 320 -19.50 23.03 13.34
CA MET A 320 -20.39 22.02 12.77
C MET A 320 -19.62 20.85 12.10
N PRO A 321 -18.49 21.08 11.39
CA PRO A 321 -17.64 20.01 10.88
C PRO A 321 -17.14 19.01 11.94
N ALA A 322 -16.80 19.47 13.14
CA ALA A 322 -16.35 18.56 14.21
C ALA A 322 -17.48 17.68 14.74
N LEU A 323 -18.69 18.20 14.81
CA LEU A 323 -19.89 17.43 15.17
C LEU A 323 -20.26 16.43 14.07
N ILE A 324 -20.15 16.82 12.82
CA ILE A 324 -20.36 15.92 11.68
C ILE A 324 -19.31 14.79 11.68
N LEU A 325 -18.04 15.11 11.89
CA LEU A 325 -16.99 14.11 11.99
C LEU A 325 -17.22 13.15 13.16
N LEU A 326 -17.60 13.69 14.33
CA LEU A 326 -17.97 12.87 15.48
C LEU A 326 -19.15 11.94 15.15
N ALA A 327 -20.19 12.45 14.51
CA ALA A 327 -21.33 11.63 14.09
C ALA A 327 -20.92 10.52 13.12
N ILE A 328 -20.09 10.82 12.11
CA ILE A 328 -19.60 9.85 11.14
C ILE A 328 -18.77 8.77 11.85
N THR A 329 -17.85 9.15 12.75
CA THR A 329 -17.03 8.18 13.47
C THR A 329 -17.85 7.29 14.41
N VAL A 330 -18.85 7.84 15.07
CA VAL A 330 -19.77 7.05 15.91
C VAL A 330 -20.58 6.07 15.06
N ILE A 331 -21.16 6.54 13.94
CA ILE A 331 -21.93 5.67 13.03
C ILE A 331 -21.01 4.56 12.47
N ALA A 332 -19.83 4.90 12.01
CA ALA A 332 -18.86 3.91 11.51
C ALA A 332 -18.48 2.90 12.60
N GLY A 333 -18.22 3.36 13.82
CA GLY A 333 -17.92 2.49 14.96
C GLY A 333 -19.08 1.54 15.30
N VAL A 334 -20.31 2.04 15.33
CA VAL A 334 -21.49 1.21 15.56
C VAL A 334 -21.70 0.19 14.42
N CYS A 335 -21.53 0.60 13.16
CA CYS A 335 -21.64 -0.31 12.03
C CYS A 335 -20.56 -1.41 12.07
N LEU A 336 -19.31 -1.05 12.35
CA LEU A 336 -18.21 -2.02 12.49
C LEU A 336 -18.44 -2.97 13.66
N SER A 337 -18.87 -2.45 14.82
CA SER A 337 -19.20 -3.28 15.98
C SER A 337 -20.36 -4.23 15.67
N GLY A 338 -21.40 -3.74 14.99
CA GLY A 338 -22.54 -4.58 14.59
C GLY A 338 -22.13 -5.69 13.61
N VAL A 339 -21.27 -5.40 12.63
CA VAL A 339 -20.74 -6.42 11.72
C VAL A 339 -19.87 -7.42 12.48
N HIS A 340 -19.01 -6.93 13.40
CA HIS A 340 -18.18 -7.80 14.23
C HIS A 340 -19.02 -8.77 15.07
N GLU A 341 -20.05 -8.27 15.76
CA GLU A 341 -20.97 -9.08 16.56
C GLU A 341 -21.68 -10.15 15.70
N MET A 342 -22.16 -9.78 14.52
CA MET A 342 -22.80 -10.71 13.58
C MET A 342 -21.84 -11.78 13.02
N THR A 343 -20.57 -11.50 12.94
CA THR A 343 -19.55 -12.40 12.37
C THR A 343 -18.74 -13.12 13.43
N ALA A 344 -18.80 -12.72 14.70
CA ALA A 344 -17.97 -13.24 15.78
C ALA A 344 -18.10 -14.77 15.95
N ASP A 345 -19.33 -15.28 15.92
CA ASP A 345 -19.58 -16.72 16.05
C ASP A 345 -19.00 -17.51 14.86
N ILE A 346 -19.18 -16.97 13.64
CA ILE A 346 -18.66 -17.60 12.42
C ILE A 346 -17.13 -17.58 12.41
N ILE A 347 -16.52 -16.48 12.85
CA ILE A 347 -15.08 -16.34 12.97
C ILE A 347 -14.54 -17.32 14.02
N ALA A 348 -15.20 -17.42 15.17
CA ALA A 348 -14.81 -18.35 16.23
C ALA A 348 -14.90 -19.82 15.77
N GLU A 349 -15.97 -20.17 15.05
CA GLU A 349 -16.13 -21.51 14.49
C GLU A 349 -15.05 -21.83 13.44
N GLN A 350 -14.75 -20.90 12.54
CA GLN A 350 -13.69 -21.06 11.55
C GLN A 350 -12.30 -21.18 12.19
N GLN A 351 -12.04 -20.38 13.22
CA GLN A 351 -10.78 -20.48 13.96
C GLN A 351 -10.63 -21.81 14.70
N ALA A 352 -11.70 -22.27 15.33
CA ALA A 352 -11.71 -23.58 15.99
C ALA A 352 -11.52 -24.74 14.97
N ALA A 353 -12.18 -24.66 13.81
CA ALA A 353 -12.03 -25.62 12.74
C ALA A 353 -10.61 -25.63 12.15
N ALA A 354 -10.03 -24.44 11.91
CA ALA A 354 -8.65 -24.31 11.41
C ALA A 354 -7.63 -24.85 12.41
N LYS A 355 -7.85 -24.61 13.72
CA LYS A 355 -7.02 -25.11 14.80
C LYS A 355 -7.07 -26.64 14.87
N LEU A 356 -8.28 -27.19 14.80
CA LEU A 356 -8.47 -28.66 14.79
C LEU A 356 -7.82 -29.31 13.55
N ALA A 357 -7.96 -28.69 12.37
CA ALA A 357 -7.32 -29.16 11.16
C ALA A 357 -5.78 -29.16 11.27
N SER A 358 -5.21 -28.12 11.89
CA SER A 358 -3.78 -28.05 12.20
C SER A 358 -3.32 -29.18 13.13
N TYR A 359 -4.12 -29.51 14.15
CA TYR A 359 -3.82 -30.61 15.05
C TYR A 359 -3.88 -31.98 14.37
N GLN A 360 -4.87 -32.19 13.50
CA GLN A 360 -4.99 -33.42 12.71
C GLN A 360 -3.85 -33.57 11.70
N GLU A 361 -3.36 -32.45 11.12
CA GLU A 361 -2.21 -32.47 10.19
C GLU A 361 -0.94 -32.96 10.89
N VAL A 362 -0.68 -32.53 12.13
CA VAL A 362 0.54 -32.89 12.87
C VAL A 362 0.41 -34.18 13.71
N CYS A 363 -0.82 -34.63 13.99
CA CYS A 363 -1.08 -35.87 14.71
C CYS A 363 -2.22 -36.68 14.04
N PRO A 364 -1.99 -37.27 12.85
CA PRO A 364 -3.02 -37.95 12.08
C PRO A 364 -3.56 -39.23 12.74
N ALA A 365 -2.84 -39.77 13.72
CA ALA A 365 -3.27 -40.96 14.49
C ALA A 365 -4.34 -40.63 15.54
N ALA A 366 -4.50 -39.37 15.92
CA ALA A 366 -5.48 -38.93 16.91
C ALA A 366 -6.84 -38.64 16.25
N THR A 367 -7.90 -39.11 16.90
CA THR A 367 -9.29 -38.82 16.50
C THR A 367 -9.95 -37.77 17.39
N ASP A 368 -9.44 -37.60 18.62
CA ASP A 368 -9.94 -36.63 19.57
C ASP A 368 -8.77 -35.92 20.27
N PHE A 369 -8.98 -34.64 20.64
CA PHE A 369 -7.96 -33.81 21.27
C PHE A 369 -8.53 -33.26 22.56
N GLU A 370 -7.93 -33.69 23.71
CA GLU A 370 -8.33 -33.20 25.02
C GLU A 370 -7.30 -32.23 25.57
N HIS A 371 -7.81 -31.14 26.12
CA HIS A 371 -6.98 -30.17 26.86
C HIS A 371 -6.88 -30.60 28.34
N ASP A 372 -5.66 -30.70 28.84
CA ASP A 372 -5.39 -31.06 30.23
C ASP A 372 -5.00 -29.81 31.03
N ALA A 373 -5.93 -29.31 31.86
CA ALA A 373 -5.73 -28.14 32.70
C ALA A 373 -4.59 -28.29 33.72
N ALA A 374 -4.15 -29.51 34.04
CA ALA A 374 -3.03 -29.75 34.95
C ALA A 374 -1.68 -29.34 34.33
N ILE A 375 -1.62 -29.27 32.99
CA ILE A 375 -0.42 -28.90 32.24
C ILE A 375 -0.27 -27.37 32.11
N ASP A 376 -1.35 -26.60 32.25
CA ASP A 376 -1.34 -25.15 32.09
C ASP A 376 -0.37 -24.44 33.05
N GLN A 377 -0.28 -24.93 34.29
CA GLN A 377 0.63 -24.36 35.27
C GLN A 377 2.09 -24.63 34.91
N THR A 378 2.38 -25.81 34.39
CA THR A 378 3.73 -26.17 33.91
C THR A 378 4.11 -25.33 32.67
N ILE A 379 3.16 -25.08 31.80
CA ILE A 379 3.35 -24.20 30.63
C ILE A 379 3.63 -22.76 31.06
N ALA A 380 2.93 -22.25 32.08
CA ALA A 380 3.16 -20.90 32.60
C ALA A 380 4.55 -20.75 33.22
N ASP A 381 5.00 -21.75 33.97
CA ASP A 381 6.32 -21.76 34.57
C ASP A 381 7.43 -21.86 33.52
N LEU A 382 7.28 -22.75 32.50
CA LEU A 382 8.21 -22.88 31.40
C LEU A 382 8.27 -21.58 30.54
N ASN A 383 7.16 -20.94 30.26
CA ASN A 383 7.14 -19.68 29.59
C ASN A 383 7.87 -18.58 30.37
N GLY A 384 7.77 -18.59 31.71
CA GLY A 384 8.50 -17.64 32.54
C GLY A 384 10.02 -17.85 32.51
N GLU A 385 10.49 -19.08 32.29
CA GLU A 385 11.90 -19.41 32.19
C GLU A 385 12.50 -19.21 30.80
N VAL A 386 11.70 -19.43 29.72
CA VAL A 386 12.18 -19.49 28.34
C VAL A 386 12.03 -18.14 27.63
N TYR A 387 10.99 -17.36 27.94
CA TYR A 387 10.70 -16.11 27.28
C TYR A 387 11.79 -15.06 27.47
N GLY A 388 12.36 -14.57 26.38
CA GLY A 388 13.42 -13.56 26.40
C GLY A 388 14.83 -14.10 26.67
N THR A 389 15.02 -15.42 26.63
CA THR A 389 16.31 -16.10 26.76
C THR A 389 16.91 -16.39 25.36
N ASP A 390 17.74 -17.44 25.25
CA ASP A 390 18.36 -17.90 24.00
C ASP A 390 17.33 -18.31 22.93
N PHE A 391 16.08 -18.56 23.31
CA PHE A 391 14.96 -18.90 22.43
C PHE A 391 14.13 -17.69 21.98
N GLY A 392 14.57 -16.47 22.29
CA GLY A 392 13.91 -15.23 21.90
C GLY A 392 12.55 -15.05 22.58
N LYS A 393 11.57 -14.46 21.85
CA LYS A 393 10.22 -14.21 22.37
C LYS A 393 9.25 -15.34 22.02
N ALA A 394 9.70 -16.58 22.14
CA ALA A 394 8.85 -17.75 21.94
C ALA A 394 8.12 -18.12 23.23
N TYR A 395 6.85 -18.50 23.11
CA TYR A 395 6.04 -18.99 24.23
C TYR A 395 5.06 -20.07 23.79
N ILE A 396 4.77 -20.98 24.70
CA ILE A 396 3.81 -22.08 24.50
C ILE A 396 2.41 -21.54 24.81
N ASN A 397 1.48 -21.64 23.88
CA ASN A 397 0.09 -21.24 24.08
C ASN A 397 -0.70 -22.28 24.85
N GLU A 398 -0.58 -23.54 24.41
CA GLU A 398 -1.30 -24.66 24.98
C GLU A 398 -0.66 -25.98 24.55
N MET A 399 -0.99 -27.03 25.26
CA MET A 399 -0.68 -28.41 24.93
C MET A 399 -1.97 -29.25 25.00
N VAL A 400 -2.21 -30.04 23.97
CA VAL A 400 -3.35 -30.96 23.94
C VAL A 400 -2.89 -32.39 23.75
N VAL A 401 -3.62 -33.32 24.37
CA VAL A 401 -3.38 -34.76 24.27
C VAL A 401 -4.26 -35.32 23.14
N GLY A 402 -3.63 -35.88 22.11
CA GLY A 402 -4.32 -36.59 21.04
C GLY A 402 -4.61 -38.03 21.45
N LYS A 403 -5.88 -38.45 21.37
CA LYS A 403 -6.33 -39.82 21.67
C LYS A 403 -6.76 -40.52 20.41
N ASP A 404 -6.46 -41.79 20.31
CA ASP A 404 -6.95 -42.65 19.23
C ASP A 404 -8.43 -43.07 19.46
N ALA A 405 -9.04 -43.74 18.46
CA ALA A 405 -10.40 -44.23 18.55
C ALA A 405 -10.65 -45.24 19.70
N SER A 406 -9.56 -45.75 20.31
CA SER A 406 -9.59 -46.67 21.45
C SER A 406 -9.43 -45.97 22.81
N GLY A 407 -9.23 -44.62 22.81
CA GLY A 407 -9.04 -43.82 23.99
C GLY A 407 -7.61 -43.84 24.53
N ASN A 408 -6.63 -44.44 23.83
CA ASN A 408 -5.22 -44.39 24.21
C ASN A 408 -4.56 -43.13 23.71
N VAL A 409 -3.50 -42.69 24.37
CA VAL A 409 -2.71 -41.54 23.92
C VAL A 409 -1.97 -41.89 22.62
N ALA A 410 -2.33 -41.22 21.53
CA ALA A 410 -1.69 -41.36 20.25
C ALA A 410 -0.49 -40.39 20.08
N GLY A 411 -0.54 -39.25 20.78
CA GLY A 411 0.52 -38.25 20.77
C GLY A 411 0.10 -36.96 21.48
N TYR A 412 0.96 -35.98 21.39
CA TYR A 412 0.76 -34.65 21.97
C TYR A 412 0.89 -33.59 20.90
N VAL A 413 0.10 -32.54 20.98
CA VAL A 413 0.23 -31.35 20.10
C VAL A 413 0.53 -30.15 20.97
N ILE A 414 1.63 -29.47 20.67
CA ILE A 414 2.05 -28.25 21.36
C ILE A 414 1.88 -27.08 20.40
N SER A 415 1.07 -26.09 20.80
CA SER A 415 0.92 -24.83 20.07
C SER A 415 1.89 -23.80 20.62
N VAL A 416 2.76 -23.27 19.75
CA VAL A 416 3.81 -22.31 20.10
C VAL A 416 3.64 -21.04 19.27
N THR A 417 3.90 -19.89 19.89
CA THR A 417 3.97 -18.59 19.19
C THR A 417 5.34 -17.97 19.42
N SER A 418 5.97 -17.53 18.33
CA SER A 418 7.16 -16.69 18.36
C SER A 418 6.79 -15.25 18.04
N GLY A 419 7.19 -14.32 18.89
CA GLY A 419 7.05 -12.88 18.71
C GLY A 419 8.19 -12.23 17.93
N ASP A 420 9.17 -13.01 17.47
CA ASP A 420 10.35 -12.51 16.76
C ASP A 420 10.21 -12.59 15.23
N GLY A 421 9.01 -12.87 14.71
CA GLY A 421 8.70 -12.81 13.29
C GLY A 421 8.85 -11.38 12.72
N TYR A 422 9.33 -11.26 11.49
CA TYR A 422 9.60 -9.96 10.85
C TYR A 422 8.33 -9.13 10.63
N ALA A 423 7.24 -9.74 10.17
CA ALA A 423 5.98 -9.06 9.89
C ALA A 423 4.89 -9.31 10.95
N GLY A 424 5.21 -10.00 12.03
CA GLY A 424 4.29 -10.26 13.13
C GLY A 424 4.56 -11.60 13.84
N ASN A 425 3.63 -12.02 14.67
CA ASN A 425 3.75 -13.28 15.39
C ASN A 425 3.62 -14.46 14.42
N ILE A 426 4.48 -15.47 14.63
CA ILE A 426 4.41 -16.76 13.95
C ILE A 426 3.86 -17.77 14.96
N SER A 427 2.71 -18.36 14.66
CA SER A 427 2.12 -19.43 15.49
C SER A 427 2.11 -20.74 14.73
N LEU A 428 2.58 -21.79 15.36
CA LEU A 428 2.66 -23.12 14.80
C LEU A 428 2.23 -24.19 15.81
N SER A 429 1.73 -25.30 15.32
CA SER A 429 1.44 -26.52 16.07
C SER A 429 2.52 -27.53 15.76
N VAL A 430 3.07 -28.15 16.80
CA VAL A 430 4.08 -29.22 16.70
C VAL A 430 3.46 -30.52 17.21
N GLY A 431 3.43 -31.53 16.40
CA GLY A 431 2.97 -32.87 16.77
C GLY A 431 4.13 -33.71 17.32
N ILE A 432 3.93 -34.33 18.48
CA ILE A 432 4.89 -35.21 19.12
C ILE A 432 4.22 -36.56 19.34
N SER A 433 4.81 -37.63 18.83
CA SER A 433 4.32 -39.01 19.07
C SER A 433 4.48 -39.43 20.53
N ALA A 434 3.79 -40.52 20.92
CA ALA A 434 3.92 -41.07 22.26
C ALA A 434 5.36 -41.52 22.60
N ASP A 435 6.19 -41.75 21.58
CA ASP A 435 7.60 -42.14 21.71
C ASP A 435 8.55 -40.93 21.87
N GLY A 436 8.00 -39.69 21.80
CA GLY A 436 8.77 -38.46 21.93
C GLY A 436 9.38 -37.93 20.59
N ALA A 437 9.05 -38.55 19.45
CA ALA A 437 9.50 -38.07 18.13
C ALA A 437 8.58 -36.98 17.62
N VAL A 438 9.15 -35.99 16.92
CA VAL A 438 8.36 -34.98 16.21
C VAL A 438 7.74 -35.61 14.98
N ASN A 439 6.42 -35.48 14.82
CA ASN A 439 5.67 -36.03 13.69
C ASN A 439 5.48 -35.02 12.54
N GLY A 440 5.61 -33.73 12.85
CA GLY A 440 5.42 -32.68 11.87
C GLY A 440 5.08 -31.35 12.52
N ILE A 441 5.07 -30.30 11.69
CA ILE A 441 4.69 -28.95 12.09
C ILE A 441 3.57 -28.44 11.15
N SER A 442 2.66 -27.63 11.71
CA SER A 442 1.65 -26.91 10.94
C SER A 442 1.54 -25.48 11.41
N PHE A 443 1.51 -24.52 10.47
CA PHE A 443 1.40 -23.10 10.83
C PHE A 443 -0.07 -22.70 10.95
N THR A 444 -0.45 -22.18 12.12
CA THR A 444 -1.79 -21.62 12.39
C THR A 444 -1.86 -20.14 12.09
N THR A 445 -0.77 -19.41 12.31
CA THR A 445 -0.65 -17.99 11.93
C THR A 445 0.74 -17.75 11.39
N LEU A 446 0.81 -17.27 10.13
CA LEU A 446 2.05 -16.94 9.46
C LEU A 446 1.79 -15.69 8.60
N ASN A 447 2.20 -14.53 9.12
CA ASN A 447 2.03 -13.23 8.47
C ASN A 447 3.37 -12.68 7.97
N GLU A 448 4.22 -13.56 7.45
CA GLU A 448 5.54 -13.21 6.97
C GLU A 448 5.53 -12.67 5.53
N THR A 449 6.66 -12.14 5.10
CA THR A 449 6.81 -11.62 3.73
C THR A 449 6.59 -12.73 2.70
N ALA A 450 5.67 -12.50 1.77
CA ALA A 450 5.39 -13.41 0.67
C ALA A 450 6.67 -13.69 -0.13
N GLY A 451 6.88 -14.96 -0.47
CA GLY A 451 8.08 -15.40 -1.21
C GLY A 451 9.37 -15.52 -0.38
N MET A 452 9.35 -15.13 0.90
CA MET A 452 10.45 -15.32 1.87
C MET A 452 9.97 -16.13 3.07
N GLY A 453 9.53 -15.47 4.15
CA GLY A 453 9.08 -16.12 5.37
C GLY A 453 7.85 -17.01 5.18
N MET A 454 6.96 -16.67 4.25
CA MET A 454 5.80 -17.52 3.90
C MET A 454 6.18 -18.89 3.34
N LYS A 455 7.41 -19.09 2.83
CA LYS A 455 7.89 -20.40 2.35
C LYS A 455 7.98 -21.47 3.44
N CYS A 456 7.99 -21.07 4.70
CA CYS A 456 7.91 -22.02 5.81
C CYS A 456 6.61 -22.85 5.78
N ALA A 457 5.54 -22.35 5.12
CA ALA A 457 4.30 -23.08 4.94
C ALA A 457 4.34 -24.14 3.82
N ASP A 458 5.35 -24.09 2.94
CA ASP A 458 5.48 -25.02 1.84
C ASP A 458 5.85 -26.43 2.35
N ALA A 459 5.41 -27.47 1.63
CA ALA A 459 5.66 -28.86 1.98
C ALA A 459 7.17 -29.17 2.08
N GLU A 460 7.99 -28.58 1.19
CA GLU A 460 9.45 -28.75 1.19
C GLU A 460 10.11 -28.35 2.51
N PHE A 461 9.54 -27.40 3.24
CA PHE A 461 10.02 -27.01 4.57
C PHE A 461 9.40 -27.85 5.66
N LYS A 462 8.08 -28.06 5.64
CA LYS A 462 7.35 -28.81 6.67
C LYS A 462 7.77 -30.28 6.74
N ASP A 463 8.08 -30.89 5.59
CA ASP A 463 8.47 -32.30 5.48
C ASP A 463 9.87 -32.61 6.05
N GLN A 464 10.59 -31.59 6.56
CA GLN A 464 11.88 -31.77 7.24
C GLN A 464 11.72 -32.15 8.71
N PHE A 465 10.52 -32.04 9.25
CA PHE A 465 10.15 -32.29 10.64
C PHE A 465 9.15 -33.45 10.72
#